data_9aad6419f5a34256fe8a11fa6dc0cfff
#
_entry.id   9aad6419f5a34256fe8a11fa6dc0cfff
#
_cell.length_a   1.000
_cell.length_b   1.000
_cell.length_c   1.000
_cell.angle_alpha   90.00
_cell.angle_beta   90.00
_cell.angle_gamma   90.00
#
_symmetry.space_group_name_H-M   'P 1'
#
loop_
_entity.id
_entity.type
_entity.pdbx_description
1 polymer ?
#
loop_
_entity_poly.entity_id
_entity_poly.type
_entity_poly.pdbx_seq_one_letter_code
_entity_poly.pdbx_strand_id
1 'polypeptide(L)'
;MQNFHSSRWLFHVFLVAAVLSCSTLAGAAGADADKKAKPAAPAVVAQPKGAVARVNGIAIDAIELRRAEKVMLRGQPMPAGQEAAIDKQAVEQLVSAELLYQAAAKQEVKDLEKEVDAKLAQGKARFKDEQAFVKAIKDLDMDEKDFREYTRRDLLIAHFVEAEFVAKTVVSDAEIRAFYDKNQDKFKQDEAVKASHILIGVDEKASADEKKKALEKAEKLHKELAGGADFAALAKANSTCPSSQQGGDLGFFGKGQMVPEFEKAAFALKPGELSDVVETKFGYHIIKLTEKKPAGIVDLKDVKGKIAEYLKGQKINEAIQKYIADARKSAKIEILLK
;
A
#
# COMPACT_ATOMS: atom_id res chain seq x y z
N MET A 1 14.18 4.08 -1.94
CA MET A 1 13.47 2.82 -1.63
C MET A 1 12.08 2.88 -2.23
N GLN A 2 11.93 2.38 -3.43
CA GLN A 2 10.60 2.20 -4.01
C GLN A 2 9.89 1.09 -3.23
N ASN A 3 8.67 1.38 -2.81
CA ASN A 3 7.83 0.55 -1.95
C ASN A 3 7.70 -0.88 -2.47
N PHE A 4 8.31 -1.83 -1.78
CA PHE A 4 7.99 -3.26 -1.88
C PHE A 4 6.63 -3.53 -1.23
N HIS A 5 5.55 -3.09 -1.86
CA HIS A 5 4.17 -3.42 -1.47
C HIS A 5 3.69 -4.63 -2.29
N SER A 6 4.37 -5.77 -2.18
CA SER A 6 4.03 -6.94 -3.00
C SER A 6 3.24 -8.05 -2.31
N SER A 7 3.07 -8.02 -0.99
CA SER A 7 2.34 -9.10 -0.30
C SER A 7 0.82 -9.00 -0.31
N ARG A 8 0.25 -7.91 -0.85
CA ARG A 8 -1.21 -7.72 -0.88
C ARG A 8 -1.88 -8.12 -2.20
N TRP A 9 -1.12 -8.58 -3.20
CA TRP A 9 -1.63 -8.85 -4.54
C TRP A 9 -2.29 -10.21 -4.72
N LEU A 10 -1.96 -11.20 -3.89
CA LEU A 10 -2.49 -12.56 -4.02
C LEU A 10 -3.95 -12.73 -3.57
N PHE A 11 -4.50 -11.79 -2.79
CA PHE A 11 -5.87 -11.86 -2.26
C PHE A 11 -6.87 -10.90 -2.91
N HIS A 12 -6.53 -10.24 -4.00
CA HIS A 12 -7.42 -9.28 -4.67
C HIS A 12 -8.18 -9.88 -5.86
N VAL A 13 -8.36 -11.18 -5.90
CA VAL A 13 -9.02 -11.82 -7.04
C VAL A 13 -10.55 -11.71 -6.96
N PHE A 14 -11.12 -11.36 -5.78
CA PHE A 14 -12.56 -11.47 -5.59
C PHE A 14 -13.23 -10.22 -5.03
N LEU A 15 -14.48 -10.07 -5.41
CA LEU A 15 -15.38 -8.92 -5.27
C LEU A 15 -15.52 -8.38 -3.82
N VAL A 16 -15.36 -9.22 -2.80
CA VAL A 16 -15.52 -8.86 -1.39
C VAL A 16 -14.41 -7.92 -0.88
N ALA A 17 -13.20 -8.01 -1.44
CA ALA A 17 -12.11 -7.13 -1.05
C ALA A 17 -12.35 -5.64 -1.43
N ALA A 18 -13.18 -5.37 -2.44
CA ALA A 18 -13.48 -4.01 -2.88
C ALA A 18 -14.44 -3.27 -1.94
N VAL A 19 -15.42 -3.96 -1.36
CA VAL A 19 -16.32 -3.38 -0.36
C VAL A 19 -15.56 -3.03 0.92
N LEU A 20 -14.50 -3.81 1.22
CA LEU A 20 -13.68 -3.64 2.41
C LEU A 20 -12.57 -2.57 2.28
N SER A 21 -12.24 -2.12 1.06
CA SER A 21 -11.18 -1.12 0.81
C SER A 21 -11.70 0.30 0.56
N CYS A 22 -13.02 0.50 0.42
CA CYS A 22 -13.60 1.79 0.05
C CYS A 22 -13.70 2.82 1.20
N SER A 23 -13.36 2.47 2.44
CA SER A 23 -13.58 3.33 3.62
C SER A 23 -12.43 4.30 3.96
N THR A 24 -11.41 4.49 3.10
CA THR A 24 -10.26 5.38 3.42
C THR A 24 -10.03 6.54 2.45
N LEU A 25 -11.01 6.92 1.63
CA LEU A 25 -10.90 8.07 0.73
C LEU A 25 -12.00 9.12 0.98
N ALA A 26 -12.04 9.64 2.21
CA ALA A 26 -12.71 10.90 2.52
C ALA A 26 -11.67 11.84 3.14
N GLY A 27 -11.07 12.71 2.33
CA GLY A 27 -10.23 13.78 2.85
C GLY A 27 -9.08 14.18 1.92
N ALA A 28 -9.35 14.93 0.87
CA ALA A 28 -8.58 16.06 0.36
C ALA A 28 -9.16 16.51 -1.00
N ALA A 29 -10.16 17.36 -0.95
CA ALA A 29 -10.53 18.21 -2.09
C ALA A 29 -10.06 19.62 -1.78
N GLY A 30 -8.98 20.04 -2.40
CA GLY A 30 -8.53 21.42 -2.49
C GLY A 30 -8.76 21.90 -3.91
N ALA A 31 -9.52 22.98 -4.03
CA ALA A 31 -10.03 23.59 -5.25
C ALA A 31 -8.92 24.07 -6.20
N ASP A 32 -9.13 23.92 -7.51
CA ASP A 32 -9.19 25.10 -8.37
C ASP A 32 -10.03 24.83 -9.63
N ALA A 33 -10.88 25.78 -9.95
CA ALA A 33 -11.81 25.75 -11.07
C ALA A 33 -11.21 26.47 -12.27
N ASP A 34 -11.33 25.89 -13.47
CA ASP A 34 -11.75 26.68 -14.62
C ASP A 34 -12.37 25.84 -15.75
N LYS A 35 -13.54 26.24 -16.09
CA LYS A 35 -14.42 26.22 -17.26
C LYS A 35 -14.27 25.22 -18.42
N LYS A 36 -15.42 24.52 -18.61
CA LYS A 36 -16.15 24.26 -19.89
C LYS A 36 -15.63 23.14 -20.80
N ALA A 37 -16.23 21.98 -20.62
CA ALA A 37 -16.95 21.30 -21.71
C ALA A 37 -18.00 20.38 -21.06
N LYS A 38 -19.26 20.53 -21.46
CA LYS A 38 -20.36 19.62 -21.05
C LYS A 38 -20.01 18.24 -21.58
N PRO A 39 -19.82 17.21 -20.73
CA PRO A 39 -19.58 15.88 -21.23
C PRO A 39 -20.82 15.42 -21.98
N ALA A 40 -20.65 14.95 -23.21
CA ALA A 40 -21.67 14.20 -23.92
C ALA A 40 -22.13 13.05 -23.02
N ALA A 41 -23.44 12.84 -22.91
CA ALA A 41 -23.99 11.73 -22.19
C ALA A 41 -23.33 10.42 -22.72
N PRO A 42 -22.85 9.53 -21.84
CA PRO A 42 -22.26 8.28 -22.29
C PRO A 42 -23.30 7.55 -23.14
N ALA A 43 -22.89 7.09 -24.31
CA ALA A 43 -23.71 6.22 -25.14
C ALA A 43 -24.09 5.03 -24.28
N VAL A 44 -25.39 4.78 -24.09
CA VAL A 44 -25.89 3.61 -23.37
C VAL A 44 -25.56 2.40 -24.25
N VAL A 45 -24.40 1.80 -24.04
CA VAL A 45 -24.06 0.51 -24.62
C VAL A 45 -25.07 -0.48 -24.06
N ALA A 46 -25.82 -1.16 -24.94
CA ALA A 46 -26.82 -2.15 -24.56
C ALA A 46 -26.10 -3.24 -23.73
N GLN A 47 -26.40 -3.30 -22.44
CA GLN A 47 -25.76 -4.26 -21.52
C GLN A 47 -26.16 -5.67 -21.92
N PRO A 48 -25.20 -6.64 -21.92
CA PRO A 48 -25.50 -8.03 -22.22
C PRO A 48 -26.55 -8.54 -21.22
N LYS A 49 -27.54 -9.26 -21.73
CA LYS A 49 -28.55 -9.96 -20.92
C LYS A 49 -28.27 -11.47 -21.00
N GLY A 50 -28.32 -12.14 -19.84
CA GLY A 50 -28.09 -13.59 -19.75
C GLY A 50 -26.64 -13.96 -19.47
N ALA A 51 -26.27 -15.18 -19.80
CA ALA A 51 -24.93 -15.69 -19.56
C ALA A 51 -23.91 -15.07 -20.52
N VAL A 52 -22.77 -14.62 -19.97
CA VAL A 52 -21.61 -14.09 -20.72
C VAL A 52 -20.53 -15.13 -20.94
N ALA A 53 -20.55 -16.21 -20.13
CA ALA A 53 -19.72 -17.39 -20.31
C ALA A 53 -20.36 -18.62 -19.66
N ARG A 54 -19.85 -19.82 -19.96
CA ARG A 54 -20.16 -21.05 -19.25
C ARG A 54 -18.87 -21.81 -18.97
N VAL A 55 -18.78 -22.39 -17.77
CA VAL A 55 -17.65 -23.23 -17.35
C VAL A 55 -18.21 -24.57 -16.85
N ASN A 56 -17.97 -25.65 -17.58
CA ASN A 56 -18.50 -26.97 -17.28
C ASN A 56 -20.04 -26.98 -17.13
N GLY A 57 -20.72 -26.18 -17.95
CA GLY A 57 -22.17 -26.01 -17.91
C GLY A 57 -22.71 -24.99 -16.91
N ILE A 58 -21.91 -24.53 -15.95
CA ILE A 58 -22.30 -23.47 -15.01
C ILE A 58 -22.22 -22.11 -15.72
N ALA A 59 -23.30 -21.35 -15.66
CA ALA A 59 -23.38 -20.03 -16.28
C ALA A 59 -22.66 -18.98 -15.40
N ILE A 60 -21.96 -18.08 -16.05
CA ILE A 60 -21.49 -16.81 -15.51
C ILE A 60 -22.38 -15.75 -16.15
N ASP A 61 -23.16 -15.07 -15.33
CA ASP A 61 -24.17 -14.14 -15.82
C ASP A 61 -23.65 -12.72 -16.01
N ALA A 62 -24.34 -11.94 -16.84
CA ALA A 62 -24.00 -10.54 -17.11
C ALA A 62 -23.96 -9.65 -15.86
N ILE A 63 -24.67 -10.02 -14.78
CA ILE A 63 -24.59 -9.32 -13.49
C ILE A 63 -23.21 -9.50 -12.86
N GLU A 64 -22.62 -10.69 -12.96
CA GLU A 64 -21.28 -10.98 -12.44
C GLU A 64 -20.21 -10.22 -13.23
N LEU A 65 -20.37 -10.12 -14.56
CA LEU A 65 -19.50 -9.27 -15.39
C LEU A 65 -19.53 -7.82 -14.91
N ARG A 66 -20.72 -7.22 -14.77
CA ARG A 66 -20.83 -5.83 -14.28
C ARG A 66 -20.22 -5.62 -12.90
N ARG A 67 -20.37 -6.58 -11.99
CA ARG A 67 -19.75 -6.57 -10.67
C ARG A 67 -18.22 -6.59 -10.78
N ALA A 68 -17.69 -7.46 -11.64
CA ALA A 68 -16.25 -7.56 -11.89
C ALA A 68 -15.69 -6.25 -12.48
N GLU A 69 -16.36 -5.66 -13.47
CA GLU A 69 -16.00 -4.37 -14.07
C GLU A 69 -15.98 -3.25 -13.02
N LYS A 70 -17.03 -3.11 -12.20
CA LYS A 70 -17.08 -2.12 -11.11
C LYS A 70 -15.88 -2.24 -10.18
N VAL A 71 -15.48 -3.46 -9.84
CA VAL A 71 -14.31 -3.73 -9.00
C VAL A 71 -13.01 -3.37 -9.71
N MET A 72 -12.84 -3.78 -10.96
CA MET A 72 -11.64 -3.50 -11.77
C MET A 72 -11.45 -1.99 -11.95
N LEU A 73 -12.52 -1.27 -12.20
CA LEU A 73 -12.52 0.17 -12.39
C LEU A 73 -12.45 0.97 -11.07
N ARG A 74 -12.56 0.31 -9.92
CA ARG A 74 -12.55 0.96 -8.59
C ARG A 74 -13.54 2.11 -8.48
N GLY A 75 -14.74 1.93 -9.06
CA GLY A 75 -15.78 2.95 -9.08
C GLY A 75 -15.54 4.09 -10.08
N GLN A 76 -14.49 4.04 -10.88
CA GLN A 76 -14.29 4.97 -11.99
C GLN A 76 -15.22 4.62 -13.16
N PRO A 77 -15.66 5.62 -13.95
CA PRO A 77 -16.47 5.36 -15.15
C PRO A 77 -15.67 4.52 -16.15
N MET A 78 -16.40 3.72 -16.94
CA MET A 78 -15.84 2.94 -18.03
C MET A 78 -15.12 3.86 -19.04
N PRO A 79 -13.81 3.64 -19.33
CA PRO A 79 -13.10 4.46 -20.31
C PRO A 79 -13.64 4.20 -21.71
N ALA A 80 -13.98 5.29 -22.42
CA ALA A 80 -14.52 5.19 -23.76
C ALA A 80 -13.58 4.47 -24.73
N GLY A 81 -14.14 3.49 -25.48
CA GLY A 81 -13.39 2.69 -26.45
C GLY A 81 -12.56 1.53 -25.84
N GLN A 82 -12.63 1.31 -24.54
CA GLN A 82 -11.95 0.19 -23.86
C GLN A 82 -12.92 -0.87 -23.33
N GLU A 83 -14.21 -0.68 -23.54
CA GLU A 83 -15.29 -1.51 -23.00
C GLU A 83 -15.05 -3.00 -23.33
N ALA A 84 -14.90 -3.34 -24.62
CA ALA A 84 -14.70 -4.72 -25.05
C ALA A 84 -13.43 -5.38 -24.49
N ALA A 85 -12.36 -4.59 -24.26
CA ALA A 85 -11.12 -5.09 -23.67
C ALA A 85 -11.30 -5.38 -22.18
N ILE A 86 -12.00 -4.51 -21.46
CA ILE A 86 -12.31 -4.66 -20.04
C ILE A 86 -13.27 -5.82 -19.84
N ASP A 87 -14.33 -5.92 -20.63
CA ASP A 87 -15.29 -7.03 -20.61
C ASP A 87 -14.59 -8.37 -20.79
N LYS A 88 -13.75 -8.46 -21.82
CA LYS A 88 -12.95 -9.67 -22.07
C LYS A 88 -12.07 -10.02 -20.88
N GLN A 89 -11.37 -9.05 -20.33
CA GLN A 89 -10.49 -9.27 -19.16
C GLN A 89 -11.32 -9.70 -17.95
N ALA A 90 -12.47 -9.09 -17.70
CA ALA A 90 -13.36 -9.42 -16.60
C ALA A 90 -13.91 -10.85 -16.75
N VAL A 91 -14.35 -11.24 -17.95
CA VAL A 91 -14.83 -12.61 -18.20
C VAL A 91 -13.71 -13.64 -18.01
N GLU A 92 -12.49 -13.36 -18.47
CA GLU A 92 -11.34 -14.26 -18.26
C GLU A 92 -11.01 -14.44 -16.77
N GLN A 93 -11.16 -13.39 -15.97
CA GLN A 93 -11.02 -13.48 -14.51
C GLN A 93 -12.15 -14.30 -13.87
N LEU A 94 -13.40 -14.07 -14.29
CA LEU A 94 -14.56 -14.81 -13.78
C LEU A 94 -14.48 -16.31 -14.13
N VAL A 95 -14.05 -16.64 -15.35
CA VAL A 95 -13.79 -18.04 -15.76
C VAL A 95 -12.72 -18.68 -14.89
N SER A 96 -11.64 -17.97 -14.61
CA SER A 96 -10.55 -18.47 -13.75
C SER A 96 -11.02 -18.68 -12.32
N ALA A 97 -11.82 -17.74 -11.80
CA ALA A 97 -12.45 -17.83 -10.49
C ALA A 97 -13.41 -19.02 -10.37
N GLU A 98 -14.23 -19.24 -11.39
CA GLU A 98 -15.16 -20.35 -11.43
C GLU A 98 -14.44 -21.71 -11.45
N LEU A 99 -13.33 -21.83 -12.20
CA LEU A 99 -12.49 -23.03 -12.21
C LEU A 99 -11.91 -23.34 -10.83
N LEU A 100 -11.40 -22.31 -10.13
CA LEU A 100 -10.90 -22.47 -8.76
C LEU A 100 -12.02 -22.82 -7.79
N TYR A 101 -13.19 -22.19 -7.93
CA TYR A 101 -14.35 -22.49 -7.09
C TYR A 101 -14.83 -23.93 -7.27
N GLN A 102 -14.95 -24.42 -8.52
CA GLN A 102 -15.35 -25.80 -8.79
C GLN A 102 -14.37 -26.83 -8.22
N ALA A 103 -13.09 -26.48 -8.09
CA ALA A 103 -12.12 -27.31 -7.41
C ALA A 103 -12.28 -27.23 -5.88
N ALA A 104 -12.41 -26.02 -5.36
CA ALA A 104 -12.60 -25.75 -3.94
C ALA A 104 -13.88 -26.37 -3.37
N ALA A 105 -14.96 -26.33 -4.12
CA ALA A 105 -16.27 -26.89 -3.73
C ALA A 105 -16.28 -28.41 -3.55
N LYS A 106 -15.23 -29.11 -4.01
CA LYS A 106 -15.02 -30.54 -3.76
C LYS A 106 -14.40 -30.86 -2.41
N GLN A 107 -13.89 -29.84 -1.73
CA GLN A 107 -13.26 -29.98 -0.41
C GLN A 107 -14.27 -29.68 0.70
N GLU A 108 -14.23 -30.49 1.74
CA GLU A 108 -14.99 -30.22 2.96
C GLU A 108 -14.19 -29.22 3.83
N VAL A 109 -14.77 -28.06 4.10
CA VAL A 109 -14.20 -27.06 4.99
C VAL A 109 -14.98 -27.05 6.29
N LYS A 110 -14.32 -27.45 7.37
CA LYS A 110 -14.92 -27.47 8.71
C LYS A 110 -15.26 -26.03 9.15
N ASP A 111 -16.43 -25.89 9.78
CA ASP A 111 -16.90 -24.61 10.36
C ASP A 111 -17.03 -23.44 9.34
N LEU A 112 -17.10 -23.72 8.03
CA LEU A 112 -17.18 -22.70 6.98
C LEU A 112 -18.26 -21.65 7.24
N GLU A 113 -19.46 -22.04 7.67
CA GLU A 113 -20.55 -21.08 7.91
C GLU A 113 -20.25 -20.13 9.07
N LYS A 114 -19.53 -20.58 10.09
CA LYS A 114 -19.05 -19.68 11.18
C LYS A 114 -18.03 -18.67 10.67
N GLU A 115 -17.15 -19.11 9.76
CA GLU A 115 -16.16 -18.20 9.13
C GLU A 115 -16.89 -17.19 8.24
N VAL A 116 -17.91 -17.60 7.48
CA VAL A 116 -18.77 -16.70 6.70
C VAL A 116 -19.41 -15.66 7.61
N ASP A 117 -20.06 -16.08 8.71
CA ASP A 117 -20.68 -15.15 9.66
C ASP A 117 -19.67 -14.16 10.26
N ALA A 118 -18.51 -14.65 10.67
CA ALA A 118 -17.44 -13.80 11.21
C ALA A 118 -16.93 -12.79 10.17
N LYS A 119 -16.76 -13.21 8.91
CA LYS A 119 -16.31 -12.36 7.82
C LYS A 119 -17.35 -11.28 7.47
N LEU A 120 -18.63 -11.65 7.46
CA LEU A 120 -19.74 -10.70 7.27
C LEU A 120 -19.79 -9.67 8.40
N ALA A 121 -19.70 -10.12 9.66
CA ALA A 121 -19.67 -9.22 10.82
C ALA A 121 -18.47 -8.26 10.75
N GLN A 122 -17.27 -8.76 10.40
CA GLN A 122 -16.08 -7.95 10.21
C GLN A 122 -16.26 -6.94 9.04
N GLY A 123 -16.94 -7.35 7.97
CA GLY A 123 -17.27 -6.48 6.84
C GLY A 123 -18.20 -5.34 7.29
N LYS A 124 -19.32 -5.68 7.94
CA LYS A 124 -20.29 -4.70 8.44
C LYS A 124 -19.67 -3.70 9.41
N ALA A 125 -18.79 -4.15 10.30
CA ALA A 125 -18.13 -3.30 11.30
C ALA A 125 -17.20 -2.21 10.72
N ARG A 126 -16.88 -2.24 9.43
CA ARG A 126 -16.08 -1.22 8.75
C ARG A 126 -16.90 -0.03 8.26
N PHE A 127 -18.21 -0.14 8.28
CA PHE A 127 -19.13 0.92 7.90
C PHE A 127 -19.64 1.65 9.14
N LYS A 128 -20.00 2.92 8.95
CA LYS A 128 -20.52 3.76 10.01
C LYS A 128 -21.79 3.18 10.65
N ASP A 129 -22.64 2.59 9.83
CA ASP A 129 -23.90 1.99 10.20
C ASP A 129 -24.33 0.94 9.15
N GLU A 130 -25.40 0.20 9.47
CA GLU A 130 -25.93 -0.84 8.60
C GLU A 130 -26.46 -0.29 7.26
N GLN A 131 -27.00 0.93 7.26
CA GLN A 131 -27.50 1.55 6.03
C GLN A 131 -26.36 1.86 5.05
N ALA A 132 -25.22 2.31 5.55
CA ALA A 132 -24.03 2.53 4.75
C ALA A 132 -23.50 1.22 4.14
N PHE A 133 -23.51 0.12 4.89
CA PHE A 133 -23.18 -1.20 4.37
C PHE A 133 -24.15 -1.66 3.29
N VAL A 134 -25.47 -1.61 3.58
CA VAL A 134 -26.52 -2.02 2.60
C VAL A 134 -26.42 -1.19 1.32
N LYS A 135 -26.14 0.11 1.44
CA LYS A 135 -25.91 0.97 0.27
C LYS A 135 -24.70 0.49 -0.53
N ALA A 136 -23.58 0.19 0.13
CA ALA A 136 -22.35 -0.22 -0.55
C ALA A 136 -22.51 -1.54 -1.32
N ILE A 137 -23.24 -2.53 -0.77
CA ILE A 137 -23.52 -3.77 -1.51
C ILE A 137 -24.51 -3.57 -2.65
N LYS A 138 -25.52 -2.68 -2.49
CA LYS A 138 -26.44 -2.30 -3.58
C LYS A 138 -25.72 -1.59 -4.73
N ASP A 139 -24.72 -0.78 -4.46
CA ASP A 139 -23.89 -0.15 -5.49
C ASP A 139 -23.12 -1.17 -6.34
N LEU A 140 -22.98 -2.42 -5.83
CA LEU A 140 -22.46 -3.59 -6.56
C LEU A 140 -23.56 -4.50 -7.13
N ASP A 141 -24.80 -4.03 -7.18
CA ASP A 141 -25.97 -4.83 -7.62
C ASP A 141 -26.13 -6.11 -6.78
N MET A 142 -25.89 -6.04 -5.46
CA MET A 142 -26.02 -7.16 -4.52
C MET A 142 -27.06 -6.87 -3.44
N ASP A 143 -27.69 -7.92 -2.94
CA ASP A 143 -28.34 -7.95 -1.64
C ASP A 143 -27.46 -8.66 -0.60
N GLU A 144 -27.94 -8.76 0.65
CA GLU A 144 -27.19 -9.41 1.73
C GLU A 144 -27.01 -10.91 1.49
N LYS A 145 -27.96 -11.55 0.82
CA LYS A 145 -27.90 -12.98 0.47
C LYS A 145 -26.83 -13.21 -0.59
N ASP A 146 -26.81 -12.39 -1.62
CA ASP A 146 -25.77 -12.41 -2.64
C ASP A 146 -24.40 -12.22 -2.01
N PHE A 147 -24.26 -11.20 -1.13
CA PHE A 147 -23.01 -10.90 -0.47
C PHE A 147 -22.52 -12.05 0.43
N ARG A 148 -23.44 -12.73 1.12
CA ARG A 148 -23.14 -13.94 1.89
C ARG A 148 -22.61 -15.05 1.00
N GLU A 149 -23.27 -15.33 -0.13
CA GLU A 149 -22.86 -16.41 -1.04
C GLU A 149 -21.49 -16.08 -1.68
N TYR A 150 -21.25 -14.85 -2.08
CA TYR A 150 -19.92 -14.43 -2.53
C TYR A 150 -18.85 -14.63 -1.47
N THR A 151 -19.14 -14.25 -0.22
CA THR A 151 -18.22 -14.45 0.92
C THR A 151 -17.92 -15.93 1.12
N ARG A 152 -18.92 -16.78 1.01
CA ARG A 152 -18.78 -18.23 1.12
C ARG A 152 -17.90 -18.81 0.02
N ARG A 153 -18.13 -18.41 -1.23
CA ARG A 153 -17.29 -18.81 -2.38
C ARG A 153 -15.84 -18.36 -2.20
N ASP A 154 -15.62 -17.12 -1.80
CA ASP A 154 -14.28 -16.60 -1.55
C ASP A 154 -13.53 -17.38 -0.46
N LEU A 155 -14.20 -17.73 0.63
CA LEU A 155 -13.60 -18.52 1.70
C LEU A 155 -13.24 -19.93 1.23
N LEU A 156 -14.12 -20.61 0.47
CA LEU A 156 -13.82 -21.92 -0.13
C LEU A 156 -12.57 -21.85 -0.99
N ILE A 157 -12.49 -20.85 -1.88
CA ILE A 157 -11.31 -20.67 -2.75
C ILE A 157 -10.07 -20.35 -1.91
N ALA A 158 -10.20 -19.53 -0.88
CA ALA A 158 -9.07 -19.20 0.01
C ALA A 158 -8.54 -20.44 0.73
N HIS A 159 -9.40 -21.29 1.27
CA HIS A 159 -9.01 -22.57 1.87
C HIS A 159 -8.31 -23.50 0.86
N PHE A 160 -8.87 -23.59 -0.34
CA PHE A 160 -8.25 -24.38 -1.42
C PHE A 160 -6.87 -23.86 -1.77
N VAL A 161 -6.73 -22.54 -1.96
CA VAL A 161 -5.44 -21.90 -2.29
C VAL A 161 -4.43 -22.10 -1.15
N GLU A 162 -4.86 -21.94 0.09
CA GLU A 162 -4.00 -22.17 1.25
C GLU A 162 -3.48 -23.61 1.30
N ALA A 163 -4.38 -24.58 1.18
CA ALA A 163 -4.02 -26.01 1.27
C ALA A 163 -3.18 -26.50 0.08
N GLU A 164 -3.54 -26.11 -1.14
CA GLU A 164 -2.92 -26.63 -2.36
C GLU A 164 -1.64 -25.90 -2.76
N PHE A 165 -1.52 -24.62 -2.46
CA PHE A 165 -0.41 -23.81 -2.95
C PHE A 165 0.41 -23.18 -1.82
N VAL A 166 -0.20 -22.49 -0.86
CA VAL A 166 0.53 -21.72 0.16
C VAL A 166 1.27 -22.63 1.14
N ALA A 167 0.56 -23.63 1.68
CA ALA A 167 1.13 -24.60 2.63
C ALA A 167 2.22 -25.48 2.01
N LYS A 168 2.16 -25.74 0.70
CA LYS A 168 3.10 -26.58 -0.04
C LYS A 168 4.30 -25.80 -0.58
N THR A 169 4.23 -24.44 -0.59
CA THR A 169 5.29 -23.61 -1.17
C THR A 169 6.38 -23.33 -0.16
N VAL A 170 7.58 -23.81 -0.46
CA VAL A 170 8.81 -23.57 0.32
C VAL A 170 9.78 -22.74 -0.51
N VAL A 171 10.45 -21.80 0.15
CA VAL A 171 11.57 -21.03 -0.41
C VAL A 171 12.82 -21.39 0.37
N SER A 172 13.82 -21.91 -0.31
CA SER A 172 15.08 -22.29 0.28
C SER A 172 16.03 -21.09 0.46
N ASP A 173 16.98 -21.21 1.38
CA ASP A 173 18.03 -20.21 1.57
C ASP A 173 18.90 -20.03 0.31
N ALA A 174 19.07 -21.09 -0.47
CA ALA A 174 19.79 -21.03 -1.74
C ALA A 174 19.08 -20.13 -2.77
N GLU A 175 17.74 -20.21 -2.86
CA GLU A 175 16.95 -19.35 -3.76
C GLU A 175 16.98 -17.89 -3.30
N ILE A 176 16.89 -17.65 -1.99
CA ILE A 176 16.98 -16.31 -1.42
C ILE A 176 18.34 -15.68 -1.76
N ARG A 177 19.43 -16.43 -1.55
CA ARG A 177 20.78 -15.97 -1.88
C ARG A 177 20.93 -15.71 -3.38
N ALA A 178 20.51 -16.65 -4.21
CA ALA A 178 20.58 -16.48 -5.68
C ALA A 178 19.79 -15.25 -6.17
N PHE A 179 18.63 -15.00 -5.58
CA PHE A 179 17.85 -13.80 -5.89
C PHE A 179 18.58 -12.51 -5.47
N TYR A 180 19.13 -12.50 -4.26
CA TYR A 180 19.89 -11.36 -3.75
C TYR A 180 21.12 -11.08 -4.62
N ASP A 181 21.93 -12.09 -4.91
CA ASP A 181 23.16 -11.94 -5.70
C ASP A 181 22.87 -11.45 -7.13
N LYS A 182 21.79 -11.96 -7.74
CA LYS A 182 21.37 -11.54 -9.10
C LYS A 182 20.76 -10.14 -9.14
N ASN A 183 20.24 -9.62 -8.01
CA ASN A 183 19.48 -8.38 -7.98
C ASN A 183 20.10 -7.32 -7.06
N GLN A 184 21.41 -7.30 -6.86
CA GLN A 184 22.08 -6.40 -5.92
C GLN A 184 21.74 -4.92 -6.16
N ASP A 185 21.49 -4.52 -7.40
CA ASP A 185 21.08 -3.16 -7.73
C ASP A 185 19.77 -2.74 -7.04
N LYS A 186 18.86 -3.69 -6.75
CA LYS A 186 17.61 -3.44 -6.03
C LYS A 186 17.82 -3.20 -4.54
N PHE A 187 18.98 -3.58 -4.02
CA PHE A 187 19.36 -3.47 -2.62
C PHE A 187 20.34 -2.33 -2.35
N LYS A 188 20.67 -1.53 -3.37
CA LYS A 188 21.46 -0.31 -3.17
C LYS A 188 20.66 0.69 -2.35
N GLN A 189 21.32 1.26 -1.39
CA GLN A 189 20.85 2.40 -0.60
C GLN A 189 21.87 3.51 -0.63
N ASP A 190 21.38 4.74 -0.65
CA ASP A 190 22.21 5.91 -0.48
C ASP A 190 22.52 6.14 1.00
N GLU A 191 23.58 6.91 1.27
CA GLU A 191 23.88 7.34 2.63
C GLU A 191 22.70 8.14 3.18
N ALA A 192 22.24 7.79 4.38
CA ALA A 192 21.17 8.48 5.07
C ALA A 192 21.50 8.64 6.56
N VAL A 193 21.07 9.74 7.13
CA VAL A 193 21.25 10.04 8.54
C VAL A 193 19.91 10.28 9.21
N LYS A 194 19.79 9.88 10.46
CA LYS A 194 18.66 10.23 11.33
C LYS A 194 19.13 11.23 12.35
N ALA A 195 18.47 12.38 12.42
CA ALA A 195 18.86 13.44 13.33
C ALA A 195 17.65 14.09 13.98
N SER A 196 17.89 14.67 15.16
CA SER A 196 17.02 15.63 15.80
C SER A 196 17.65 17.01 15.74
N HIS A 197 16.84 18.06 15.70
CA HIS A 197 17.37 19.43 15.72
C HIS A 197 16.57 20.37 16.64
N ILE A 198 17.24 21.43 17.08
CA ILE A 198 16.64 22.60 17.70
C ILE A 198 16.88 23.76 16.76
N LEU A 199 15.83 24.47 16.36
CA LEU A 199 15.91 25.67 15.53
C LEU A 199 15.57 26.90 16.38
N ILE A 200 16.49 27.82 16.49
CA ILE A 200 16.20 29.15 16.95
C ILE A 200 15.99 30.03 15.71
N GLY A 201 14.72 30.14 15.34
CA GLY A 201 14.31 30.82 14.12
C GLY A 201 14.62 32.31 14.20
N VAL A 202 15.20 32.83 13.12
CA VAL A 202 15.39 34.26 12.89
C VAL A 202 15.29 34.55 11.41
N ASP A 203 14.60 35.60 11.05
CA ASP A 203 14.42 35.98 9.65
C ASP A 203 15.75 36.34 9.02
N GLU A 204 15.97 35.97 7.77
CA GLU A 204 17.19 36.32 7.03
C GLU A 204 17.40 37.82 6.96
N LYS A 205 16.32 38.60 6.92
CA LYS A 205 16.32 40.07 6.88
C LYS A 205 16.26 40.72 8.27
N ALA A 206 16.32 39.94 9.35
CA ALA A 206 16.33 40.46 10.72
C ALA A 206 17.54 41.35 10.97
N SER A 207 17.41 42.29 11.93
CA SER A 207 18.46 43.15 12.34
C SER A 207 19.67 42.39 12.93
N ALA A 208 20.84 43.00 12.92
CA ALA A 208 22.04 42.42 13.51
C ALA A 208 21.85 42.07 15.00
N ASP A 209 21.11 42.90 15.74
CA ASP A 209 20.83 42.66 17.16
C ASP A 209 19.89 41.43 17.36
N GLU A 210 18.91 41.22 16.50
CA GLU A 210 18.04 40.05 16.57
C GLU A 210 18.81 38.78 16.25
N LYS A 211 19.63 38.79 15.20
CA LYS A 211 20.52 37.66 14.86
C LYS A 211 21.48 37.34 15.99
N LYS A 212 22.08 38.37 16.61
CA LYS A 212 22.98 38.20 17.76
C LYS A 212 22.28 37.56 18.94
N LYS A 213 21.09 38.01 19.31
CA LYS A 213 20.29 37.40 20.39
C LYS A 213 19.92 35.95 20.11
N ALA A 214 19.55 35.62 18.84
CA ALA A 214 19.23 34.26 18.43
C ALA A 214 20.46 33.34 18.52
N LEU A 215 21.63 33.84 18.09
CA LEU A 215 22.90 33.11 18.21
C LEU A 215 23.26 32.86 19.68
N GLU A 216 23.24 33.89 20.52
CA GLU A 216 23.52 33.77 21.97
C GLU A 216 22.57 32.71 22.62
N LYS A 217 21.28 32.68 22.23
CA LYS A 217 20.34 31.68 22.71
C LYS A 217 20.73 30.29 22.24
N ALA A 218 21.09 30.12 20.96
CA ALA A 218 21.52 28.83 20.42
C ALA A 218 22.80 28.32 21.10
N GLU A 219 23.80 29.20 21.30
CA GLU A 219 25.02 28.85 22.01
C GLU A 219 24.79 28.46 23.47
N LYS A 220 23.87 29.14 24.15
CA LYS A 220 23.47 28.77 25.51
C LYS A 220 22.85 27.36 25.55
N LEU A 221 21.92 27.08 24.67
CA LEU A 221 21.30 25.75 24.57
C LEU A 221 22.30 24.66 24.19
N HIS A 222 23.25 24.98 23.29
CA HIS A 222 24.31 24.06 22.93
C HIS A 222 25.18 23.69 24.16
N LYS A 223 25.54 24.66 25.00
CA LYS A 223 26.30 24.45 26.26
C LYS A 223 25.50 23.56 27.24
N GLU A 224 24.18 23.78 27.37
CA GLU A 224 23.32 22.97 28.22
C GLU A 224 23.29 21.53 27.73
N LEU A 225 23.16 21.32 26.40
CA LEU A 225 23.18 20.00 25.78
C LEU A 225 24.53 19.29 25.92
N ALA A 226 25.62 20.00 25.75
CA ALA A 226 26.98 19.49 25.99
C ALA A 226 27.18 19.11 27.47
N GLY A 227 26.46 19.75 28.38
CA GLY A 227 26.42 19.43 29.80
C GLY A 227 25.50 18.24 30.15
N GLY A 228 24.85 17.62 29.16
CA GLY A 228 24.01 16.43 29.36
C GLY A 228 22.51 16.68 29.52
N ALA A 229 22.05 17.91 29.24
CA ALA A 229 20.62 18.22 29.26
C ALA A 229 19.85 17.37 28.23
N ASP A 230 18.55 17.09 28.52
CA ASP A 230 17.67 16.30 27.62
C ASP A 230 17.37 17.10 26.36
N PHE A 231 17.78 16.54 25.20
CA PHE A 231 17.62 17.17 23.90
C PHE A 231 16.15 17.38 23.53
N ALA A 232 15.30 16.36 23.76
CA ALA A 232 13.91 16.42 23.38
C ALA A 232 13.12 17.44 24.22
N ALA A 233 13.45 17.56 25.52
CA ALA A 233 12.85 18.57 26.39
C ALA A 233 13.26 20.00 25.95
N LEU A 234 14.53 20.23 25.64
CA LEU A 234 15.00 21.53 25.16
C LEU A 234 14.42 21.86 23.76
N ALA A 235 14.30 20.88 22.89
CA ALA A 235 13.67 21.07 21.60
C ALA A 235 12.20 21.49 21.73
N LYS A 236 11.42 20.80 22.60
CA LYS A 236 10.00 21.15 22.87
C LYS A 236 9.86 22.56 23.44
N ALA A 237 10.77 22.96 24.32
CA ALA A 237 10.70 24.25 25.01
C ALA A 237 11.16 25.43 24.15
N ASN A 238 12.10 25.23 23.24
CA ASN A 238 12.85 26.31 22.61
C ASN A 238 12.82 26.34 21.09
N SER A 239 12.61 25.20 20.43
CA SER A 239 12.66 25.12 18.98
C SER A 239 11.43 25.72 18.33
N THR A 240 11.64 26.54 17.30
CA THR A 240 10.59 27.14 16.48
C THR A 240 10.12 26.21 15.34
N CYS A 241 10.82 25.10 15.12
CA CYS A 241 10.43 24.13 14.09
C CYS A 241 9.24 23.29 14.56
N PRO A 242 8.27 22.94 13.68
CA PRO A 242 7.17 22.04 14.02
C PRO A 242 7.60 20.67 14.59
N SER A 243 8.79 20.16 14.22
CA SER A 243 9.38 18.93 14.78
C SER A 243 9.61 19.02 16.31
N SER A 244 9.60 20.21 16.90
CA SER A 244 9.74 20.43 18.34
C SER A 244 8.75 19.59 19.15
N GLN A 245 7.51 19.41 18.67
CA GLN A 245 6.49 18.60 19.33
C GLN A 245 6.89 17.12 19.48
N GLN A 246 7.78 16.67 18.61
CA GLN A 246 8.36 15.33 18.61
C GLN A 246 9.82 15.32 19.12
N GLY A 247 10.21 16.31 19.93
CA GLY A 247 11.56 16.42 20.47
C GLY A 247 12.62 16.77 19.42
N GLY A 248 12.22 17.39 18.31
CA GLY A 248 13.08 17.78 17.21
C GLY A 248 13.38 16.68 16.19
N ASP A 249 12.81 15.47 16.31
CA ASP A 249 13.09 14.34 15.42
C ASP A 249 12.65 14.65 13.98
N LEU A 250 13.60 14.51 13.03
CA LEU A 250 13.41 14.71 11.59
C LEU A 250 13.30 13.38 10.84
N GLY A 251 13.46 12.25 11.53
CA GLY A 251 13.55 10.96 10.89
C GLY A 251 14.83 10.79 10.06
N PHE A 252 14.84 9.80 9.15
CA PHE A 252 15.93 9.60 8.19
C PHE A 252 15.79 10.53 7.00
N PHE A 253 16.93 11.14 6.60
CA PHE A 253 17.03 11.89 5.36
C PHE A 253 18.36 11.61 4.65
N GLY A 254 18.31 11.66 3.32
CA GLY A 254 19.45 11.53 2.43
C GLY A 254 20.00 12.89 1.99
N LYS A 255 21.09 12.86 1.21
CA LYS A 255 21.66 14.06 0.60
C LYS A 255 20.68 14.75 -0.36
N GLY A 256 20.69 16.07 -0.38
CA GLY A 256 19.79 16.91 -1.20
C GLY A 256 18.39 17.13 -0.60
N GLN A 257 18.10 16.62 0.59
CA GLN A 257 16.79 16.79 1.25
C GLN A 257 16.74 17.94 2.24
N MET A 258 17.90 18.44 2.68
CA MET A 258 18.03 19.55 3.63
C MET A 258 18.79 20.70 3.00
N VAL A 259 18.74 21.88 3.64
CA VAL A 259 19.59 23.03 3.20
C VAL A 259 21.04 22.66 3.35
N PRO A 260 21.93 23.17 2.46
CA PRO A 260 23.31 22.70 2.35
C PRO A 260 24.13 22.78 3.65
N GLU A 261 23.97 23.84 4.42
CA GLU A 261 24.69 24.05 5.66
C GLU A 261 24.30 23.04 6.73
N PHE A 262 22.99 22.78 6.85
CA PHE A 262 22.44 21.78 7.76
C PHE A 262 22.90 20.38 7.36
N GLU A 263 22.76 20.04 6.07
CA GLU A 263 23.15 18.75 5.52
C GLU A 263 24.64 18.48 5.78
N LYS A 264 25.49 19.42 5.44
CA LYS A 264 26.94 19.29 5.65
C LYS A 264 27.27 19.01 7.12
N ALA A 265 26.63 19.72 8.05
CA ALA A 265 26.85 19.51 9.48
C ALA A 265 26.34 18.12 9.92
N ALA A 266 25.11 17.76 9.55
CA ALA A 266 24.50 16.48 9.96
C ALA A 266 25.28 15.26 9.46
N PHE A 267 25.73 15.28 8.19
CA PHE A 267 26.51 14.18 7.62
C PHE A 267 27.94 14.06 8.13
N ALA A 268 28.50 15.11 8.70
CA ALA A 268 29.81 15.09 9.33
C ALA A 268 29.81 14.43 10.71
N LEU A 269 28.67 14.40 11.40
CA LEU A 269 28.55 13.86 12.75
C LEU A 269 28.61 12.32 12.77
N LYS A 270 29.00 11.78 13.92
CA LYS A 270 28.84 10.39 14.31
C LYS A 270 27.57 10.21 15.15
N PRO A 271 26.97 9.02 15.18
CA PRO A 271 25.83 8.73 16.05
C PRO A 271 26.11 9.12 17.52
N GLY A 272 25.20 9.86 18.10
CA GLY A 272 25.32 10.43 19.46
C GLY A 272 25.93 11.82 19.55
N GLU A 273 26.61 12.31 18.50
CA GLU A 273 27.26 13.61 18.51
C GLU A 273 26.27 14.76 18.29
N LEU A 274 26.65 15.93 18.86
CA LEU A 274 26.03 17.24 18.63
C LEU A 274 26.89 18.04 17.64
N SER A 275 26.20 18.77 16.74
CA SER A 275 26.89 19.78 15.91
C SER A 275 27.24 21.02 16.74
N ASP A 276 28.20 21.79 16.26
CA ASP A 276 28.27 23.22 16.61
C ASP A 276 26.95 23.91 16.19
N VAL A 277 26.80 25.21 16.59
CA VAL A 277 25.65 25.99 16.12
C VAL A 277 25.80 26.25 14.62
N VAL A 278 24.81 25.79 13.83
CA VAL A 278 24.80 25.88 12.36
C VAL A 278 23.87 26.99 11.92
N GLU A 279 24.39 27.99 11.23
CA GLU A 279 23.59 29.06 10.64
C GLU A 279 23.02 28.64 9.28
N THR A 280 21.74 28.94 9.06
CA THR A 280 21.05 28.77 7.77
C THR A 280 20.12 29.96 7.53
N LYS A 281 19.48 30.04 6.38
CA LYS A 281 18.46 31.07 6.10
C LYS A 281 17.25 31.05 7.05
N PHE A 282 17.05 29.98 7.83
CA PHE A 282 15.97 29.84 8.80
C PHE A 282 16.35 30.26 10.21
N GLY A 283 17.63 30.48 10.47
CA GLY A 283 18.19 30.79 11.78
C GLY A 283 19.29 29.83 12.20
N TYR A 284 19.41 29.61 13.49
CA TYR A 284 20.50 28.85 14.10
C TYR A 284 20.02 27.49 14.55
N HIS A 285 20.71 26.43 14.13
CA HIS A 285 20.37 25.03 14.42
C HIS A 285 21.41 24.41 15.35
N ILE A 286 20.93 23.55 16.24
CA ILE A 286 21.75 22.56 16.96
C ILE A 286 21.23 21.19 16.51
N ILE A 287 22.14 20.36 15.99
CA ILE A 287 21.79 19.08 15.39
C ILE A 287 22.38 17.97 16.26
N LYS A 288 21.56 16.93 16.56
CA LYS A 288 22.02 15.70 17.21
C LYS A 288 21.80 14.53 16.25
N LEU A 289 22.89 13.89 15.83
CA LEU A 289 22.79 12.69 15.03
C LEU A 289 22.44 11.50 15.92
N THR A 290 21.42 10.74 15.54
CA THR A 290 20.99 9.53 16.27
C THR A 290 21.43 8.24 15.56
N GLU A 291 21.33 8.21 14.22
CA GLU A 291 21.71 7.04 13.44
C GLU A 291 22.34 7.46 12.10
N LYS A 292 23.22 6.60 11.56
CA LYS A 292 23.82 6.76 10.24
C LYS A 292 23.75 5.45 9.47
N LYS A 293 23.17 5.49 8.28
CA LYS A 293 23.14 4.36 7.34
C LYS A 293 24.15 4.66 6.23
N PRO A 294 25.18 3.83 6.07
CA PRO A 294 26.16 4.03 5.00
C PRO A 294 25.50 3.80 3.63
N ALA A 295 26.03 4.45 2.61
CA ALA A 295 25.76 4.08 1.23
C ALA A 295 26.32 2.68 0.97
N GLY A 296 25.63 1.92 0.14
CA GLY A 296 26.08 0.58 -0.21
C GLY A 296 24.94 -0.37 -0.56
N ILE A 297 25.23 -1.64 -0.51
CA ILE A 297 24.25 -2.70 -0.70
C ILE A 297 23.79 -3.16 0.68
N VAL A 298 22.49 -3.17 0.93
CA VAL A 298 21.90 -3.67 2.19
C VAL A 298 22.24 -5.15 2.36
N ASP A 299 22.77 -5.53 3.49
CA ASP A 299 23.15 -6.93 3.76
C ASP A 299 21.99 -7.91 3.57
N LEU A 300 22.31 -9.10 3.03
CA LEU A 300 21.31 -10.16 2.85
C LEU A 300 20.53 -10.47 4.14
N LYS A 301 21.18 -10.47 5.29
CA LYS A 301 20.53 -10.74 6.59
C LYS A 301 19.36 -9.80 6.90
N ASP A 302 19.47 -8.53 6.47
CA ASP A 302 18.49 -7.47 6.76
C ASP A 302 17.29 -7.49 5.78
N VAL A 303 17.46 -8.15 4.63
CA VAL A 303 16.42 -8.25 3.58
C VAL A 303 15.96 -9.70 3.36
N LYS A 304 16.57 -10.70 4.01
CA LYS A 304 16.28 -12.13 3.83
C LYS A 304 14.80 -12.45 3.95
N GLY A 305 14.13 -11.95 5.00
CA GLY A 305 12.69 -12.17 5.21
C GLY A 305 11.83 -11.61 4.08
N LYS A 306 12.13 -10.38 3.65
CA LYS A 306 11.40 -9.73 2.55
C LYS A 306 11.60 -10.46 1.22
N ILE A 307 12.81 -10.96 0.95
CA ILE A 307 13.10 -11.75 -0.25
C ILE A 307 12.34 -13.08 -0.19
N ALA A 308 12.33 -13.75 0.97
CA ALA A 308 11.61 -15.00 1.16
C ALA A 308 10.12 -14.84 0.90
N GLU A 309 9.48 -13.80 1.46
CA GLU A 309 8.06 -13.48 1.22
C GLU A 309 7.78 -13.18 -0.25
N TYR A 310 8.63 -12.38 -0.89
CA TYR A 310 8.50 -12.05 -2.31
C TYR A 310 8.58 -13.31 -3.19
N LEU A 311 9.60 -14.15 -2.99
CA LEU A 311 9.77 -15.39 -3.74
C LEU A 311 8.65 -16.39 -3.48
N LYS A 312 8.20 -16.50 -2.22
CA LYS A 312 7.04 -17.33 -1.87
C LYS A 312 5.80 -16.88 -2.61
N GLY A 313 5.53 -15.58 -2.62
CA GLY A 313 4.41 -14.99 -3.38
C GLY A 313 4.50 -15.27 -4.88
N GLN A 314 5.67 -15.14 -5.48
CA GLN A 314 5.89 -15.47 -6.90
C GLN A 314 5.59 -16.95 -7.19
N LYS A 315 6.18 -17.87 -6.42
CA LYS A 315 5.95 -19.31 -6.60
C LYS A 315 4.48 -19.70 -6.45
N ILE A 316 3.78 -19.14 -5.47
CA ILE A 316 2.35 -19.38 -5.27
C ILE A 316 1.56 -18.88 -6.49
N ASN A 317 1.85 -17.67 -6.95
CA ASN A 317 1.16 -17.12 -8.13
C ASN A 317 1.41 -17.99 -9.37
N GLU A 318 2.66 -18.38 -9.64
CA GLU A 318 3.01 -19.26 -10.75
C GLU A 318 2.29 -20.62 -10.66
N ALA A 319 2.21 -21.20 -9.46
CA ALA A 319 1.50 -22.46 -9.23
C ALA A 319 0.00 -22.34 -9.48
N ILE A 320 -0.63 -21.25 -9.03
CA ILE A 320 -2.05 -20.96 -9.29
C ILE A 320 -2.30 -20.76 -10.78
N GLN A 321 -1.46 -19.96 -11.46
CA GLN A 321 -1.60 -19.71 -12.90
C GLN A 321 -1.46 -21.02 -13.72
N LYS A 322 -0.46 -21.84 -13.34
CA LYS A 322 -0.29 -23.15 -13.95
C LYS A 322 -1.53 -24.04 -13.72
N TYR A 323 -2.04 -24.08 -12.50
CA TYR A 323 -3.25 -24.84 -12.16
C TYR A 323 -4.45 -24.39 -13.02
N ILE A 324 -4.69 -23.09 -13.12
CA ILE A 324 -5.78 -22.52 -13.95
C ILE A 324 -5.57 -22.88 -15.41
N ALA A 325 -4.35 -22.76 -15.93
CA ALA A 325 -4.03 -23.12 -17.32
C ALA A 325 -4.29 -24.61 -17.60
N ASP A 326 -3.94 -25.49 -16.67
CA ASP A 326 -4.18 -26.94 -16.80
C ASP A 326 -5.68 -27.28 -16.65
N ALA A 327 -6.37 -26.63 -15.70
CA ALA A 327 -7.82 -26.79 -15.55
C ALA A 327 -8.60 -26.35 -16.80
N ARG A 328 -8.16 -25.27 -17.45
CA ARG A 328 -8.76 -24.79 -18.72
C ARG A 328 -8.67 -25.80 -19.86
N LYS A 329 -7.60 -26.60 -19.93
CA LYS A 329 -7.44 -27.62 -20.98
C LYS A 329 -8.47 -28.75 -20.88
N SER A 330 -8.93 -29.04 -19.67
CA SER A 330 -9.89 -30.11 -19.40
C SER A 330 -11.34 -29.62 -19.23
N ALA A 331 -11.54 -28.33 -19.02
CA ALA A 331 -12.85 -27.73 -18.82
C ALA A 331 -13.55 -27.41 -20.15
N LYS A 332 -14.89 -27.56 -20.17
CA LYS A 332 -15.71 -27.03 -21.24
C LYS A 332 -16.00 -25.56 -20.96
N ILE A 333 -15.33 -24.67 -21.70
CA ILE A 333 -15.49 -23.21 -21.57
C ILE A 333 -16.14 -22.66 -22.83
N GLU A 334 -17.23 -21.94 -22.66
CA GLU A 334 -17.96 -21.26 -23.73
C GLU A 334 -17.98 -19.75 -23.38
N ILE A 335 -17.37 -18.90 -24.22
CA ILE A 335 -17.45 -17.44 -24.10
C ILE A 335 -18.59 -16.97 -24.98
N LEU A 336 -19.56 -16.28 -24.39
CA LEU A 336 -20.79 -15.83 -25.01
C LEU A 336 -20.88 -14.30 -25.18
N LEU A 337 -19.80 -13.58 -24.83
CA LEU A 337 -19.67 -12.16 -25.16
C LEU A 337 -19.75 -11.94 -26.67
N LYS A 338 -20.55 -10.96 -27.08
CA LYS A 338 -20.68 -10.56 -28.48
C LYS A 338 -19.78 -9.38 -28.79
#